data_cac40bc5aff3573a6a234113c70d4c75
#
_entry.id   cac40bc5aff3573a6a234113c70d4c75
#
_cell.length_a   1.000
_cell.length_b   1.000
_cell.length_c   1.000
_cell.angle_alpha   90.00
_cell.angle_beta   90.00
_cell.angle_gamma   90.00
#
_symmetry.space_group_name_H-M   'P 1'
#
loop_
_entity.id
_entity.type
_entity.pdbx_description
1 polymer ?
#
loop_
_entity_poly.entity_id
_entity_poly.type
_entity_poly.pdbx_seq_one_letter_code
_entity_poly.pdbx_strand_id
1 'polypeptide(L)'
;MKIRIQNTLVLFLLALPCLAFARKLAPEVGYAMRNGADAKICLKVCDDEGLPVSNANVSVEFDMIPDPHSVYGKTDSNGVVVARGKTNGNRISCIVEKDGYYCSRSVMSFVPMRAEHDVIDGKWQPYPMDKTVVVRRIRHPGPLVHTCALYVIPATNVWLGFDMKIRDFVAPDGSGEVADFECRVEWDGLPPAKSKYCKMSLRMPGVLSGGYYYVSAVESDYPFSYSAKCPPELVREIEVVNRNGNPHTTKVPFREQSEFITRTRCKVDNHNQLIKANYGSIRGLSVSPSWDGNPTLRLNLVFNADPNNVNLEPLRK
;
A
#
# COMPACT_ATOMS: atom_id res chain seq x y z
N MET A 1 -6.88 -8.45 -73.38
CA MET A 1 -7.10 -7.08 -72.81
C MET A 1 -7.70 -7.30 -71.41
N LYS A 2 -6.86 -7.33 -70.36
CA LYS A 2 -7.23 -7.48 -68.96
C LYS A 2 -6.92 -6.19 -68.20
N ILE A 3 -7.94 -5.55 -67.78
CA ILE A 3 -7.91 -4.28 -67.03
C ILE A 3 -7.45 -4.56 -65.61
N ARG A 4 -6.35 -3.94 -65.24
CA ARG A 4 -5.90 -3.81 -63.82
C ARG A 4 -6.54 -2.56 -63.24
N ILE A 5 -7.58 -2.75 -62.43
CA ILE A 5 -8.06 -1.72 -61.49
C ILE A 5 -8.09 -2.45 -60.15
N GLN A 6 -7.27 -2.02 -59.23
CA GLN A 6 -7.48 -2.09 -57.78
C GLN A 6 -6.14 -2.01 -57.10
N ASN A 7 -5.90 -0.92 -56.45
CA ASN A 7 -5.07 -0.84 -55.23
C ASN A 7 -4.87 0.65 -54.81
N THR A 8 -5.93 1.47 -54.91
CA THR A 8 -5.81 2.86 -54.47
C THR A 8 -6.83 3.25 -53.38
N LEU A 9 -7.48 2.29 -52.75
CA LEU A 9 -8.56 2.62 -51.76
C LEU A 9 -8.29 2.10 -50.34
N VAL A 10 -7.10 1.63 -50.00
CA VAL A 10 -6.80 1.10 -48.66
C VAL A 10 -5.88 1.99 -47.85
N LEU A 11 -5.34 3.07 -48.40
CA LEU A 11 -4.36 3.90 -47.70
C LEU A 11 -4.94 5.18 -47.04
N PHE A 12 -6.26 5.36 -47.02
CA PHE A 12 -6.89 6.56 -46.43
C PHE A 12 -7.59 6.34 -45.10
N LEU A 13 -7.55 5.14 -44.51
CA LEU A 13 -8.25 4.82 -43.26
C LEU A 13 -7.32 4.64 -42.04
N LEU A 14 -6.02 4.94 -42.14
CA LEU A 14 -5.05 4.77 -41.05
C LEU A 14 -4.47 6.09 -40.52
N ALA A 15 -5.02 7.23 -40.90
CA ALA A 15 -4.63 8.53 -40.35
C ALA A 15 -5.81 9.18 -39.62
N LEU A 16 -6.52 8.43 -38.73
CA LEU A 16 -7.24 9.07 -37.66
C LEU A 16 -6.19 9.44 -36.61
N PRO A 17 -5.89 10.74 -36.44
CA PRO A 17 -5.06 11.17 -35.35
C PRO A 17 -5.77 10.69 -34.08
N CYS A 18 -5.08 9.98 -33.19
CA CYS A 18 -5.41 9.92 -31.78
C CYS A 18 -5.43 11.37 -31.27
N LEU A 19 -6.53 12.04 -31.49
CA LEU A 19 -6.91 13.22 -30.72
C LEU A 19 -7.12 12.69 -29.29
N ALA A 20 -6.02 12.57 -28.56
CA ALA A 20 -6.07 12.62 -27.13
C ALA A 20 -6.78 13.93 -26.81
N PHE A 21 -8.09 13.86 -26.54
CA PHE A 21 -8.84 14.96 -25.95
C PHE A 21 -8.23 15.20 -24.57
N ALA A 22 -7.17 16.01 -24.53
CA ALA A 22 -6.81 16.72 -23.32
C ALA A 22 -8.04 17.57 -22.98
N ARG A 23 -8.89 17.05 -22.10
CA ARG A 23 -10.09 17.72 -21.62
C ARG A 23 -9.60 19.05 -21.04
N LYS A 24 -9.89 20.15 -21.76
CA LYS A 24 -9.47 21.49 -21.35
C LYS A 24 -10.17 21.75 -20.00
N LEU A 25 -9.40 21.93 -18.94
CA LEU A 25 -9.94 22.30 -17.63
C LEU A 25 -10.82 23.54 -17.79
N ALA A 26 -11.97 23.54 -17.10
CA ALA A 26 -12.81 24.71 -17.04
C ALA A 26 -12.01 25.90 -16.47
N PRO A 27 -12.21 27.12 -16.95
CA PRO A 27 -11.46 28.30 -16.52
C PRO A 27 -11.50 28.50 -14.99
N GLU A 28 -12.65 28.24 -14.37
CA GLU A 28 -12.89 28.34 -12.93
C GLU A 28 -12.03 27.35 -12.14
N VAL A 29 -11.90 26.10 -12.64
CA VAL A 29 -11.04 25.07 -12.04
C VAL A 29 -9.58 25.50 -12.16
N GLY A 30 -9.16 25.97 -13.33
CA GLY A 30 -7.81 26.48 -13.54
C GLY A 30 -7.48 27.69 -12.65
N TYR A 31 -8.46 28.54 -12.37
CA TYR A 31 -8.31 29.64 -11.41
C TYR A 31 -8.18 29.13 -9.98
N ALA A 32 -9.06 28.22 -9.56
CA ALA A 32 -9.07 27.63 -8.22
C ALA A 32 -7.78 26.85 -7.90
N MET A 33 -7.22 26.16 -8.88
CA MET A 33 -5.93 25.46 -8.73
C MET A 33 -4.75 26.41 -8.46
N ARG A 34 -4.83 27.66 -8.93
CA ARG A 34 -3.77 28.66 -8.70
C ARG A 34 -4.03 29.52 -7.46
N ASN A 35 -5.29 29.91 -7.24
CA ASN A 35 -5.66 30.93 -6.25
C ASN A 35 -6.44 30.35 -5.06
N GLY A 36 -6.79 29.05 -5.13
CA GLY A 36 -7.64 28.38 -4.18
C GLY A 36 -9.11 28.70 -4.36
N ALA A 37 -9.96 27.76 -3.95
CA ALA A 37 -11.40 27.92 -3.81
C ALA A 37 -11.86 27.37 -2.45
N ASP A 38 -13.05 27.74 -2.01
CA ASP A 38 -13.62 27.28 -0.75
C ASP A 38 -13.88 25.79 -0.82
N ALA A 39 -13.54 25.09 0.24
CA ALA A 39 -13.78 23.66 0.44
C ALA A 39 -14.53 23.43 1.75
N LYS A 40 -15.46 22.48 1.73
CA LYS A 40 -16.15 21.99 2.90
C LYS A 40 -16.06 20.49 2.93
N ILE A 41 -15.48 19.93 3.99
CA ILE A 41 -15.28 18.51 4.18
C ILE A 41 -16.18 18.04 5.32
N CYS A 42 -16.97 17.01 5.08
CA CYS A 42 -17.74 16.31 6.08
C CYS A 42 -17.08 14.96 6.33
N LEU A 43 -16.39 14.83 7.47
CA LEU A 43 -15.73 13.59 7.85
C LEU A 43 -16.65 12.77 8.74
N LYS A 44 -16.86 11.51 8.36
CA LYS A 44 -17.51 10.51 9.20
C LYS A 44 -16.44 9.55 9.72
N VAL A 45 -16.21 9.57 11.02
CA VAL A 45 -15.25 8.67 11.68
C VAL A 45 -15.99 7.48 12.25
N CYS A 46 -15.60 6.29 11.84
CA CYS A 46 -16.12 5.04 12.38
C CYS A 46 -14.96 4.10 12.76
N ASP A 47 -15.26 3.12 13.59
CA ASP A 47 -14.29 2.06 13.89
C ASP A 47 -14.31 0.93 12.84
N ASP A 48 -13.48 -0.07 13.04
CA ASP A 48 -13.36 -1.24 12.16
C ASP A 48 -14.57 -2.19 12.22
N GLU A 49 -15.55 -1.93 13.11
CA GLU A 49 -16.86 -2.58 13.16
C GLU A 49 -17.97 -1.72 12.52
N GLY A 50 -17.60 -0.53 12.03
CA GLY A 50 -18.53 0.42 11.39
C GLY A 50 -19.28 1.29 12.38
N LEU A 51 -18.98 1.22 13.70
CA LEU A 51 -19.62 2.02 14.71
C LEU A 51 -19.06 3.45 14.72
N PRO A 52 -19.90 4.49 14.92
CA PRO A 52 -19.45 5.86 14.97
C PRO A 52 -18.51 6.10 16.16
N VAL A 53 -17.44 6.85 15.93
CA VAL A 53 -16.45 7.20 16.96
C VAL A 53 -16.63 8.66 17.35
N SER A 54 -17.29 8.88 18.49
CA SER A 54 -17.52 10.20 19.05
C SER A 54 -16.32 10.77 19.80
N ASN A 55 -16.23 12.10 19.90
CA ASN A 55 -15.19 12.80 20.64
C ASN A 55 -13.75 12.40 20.21
N ALA A 56 -13.56 12.07 18.94
CA ALA A 56 -12.24 11.89 18.34
C ALA A 56 -11.66 13.25 17.95
N ASN A 57 -10.40 13.49 18.25
CA ASN A 57 -9.69 14.69 17.79
C ASN A 57 -9.42 14.57 16.29
N VAL A 58 -9.78 15.59 15.54
CA VAL A 58 -9.59 15.64 14.09
C VAL A 58 -8.82 16.89 13.72
N SER A 59 -7.78 16.74 12.93
CA SER A 59 -7.08 17.83 12.26
C SER A 59 -7.26 17.67 10.75
N VAL A 60 -7.74 18.72 10.09
CA VAL A 60 -7.85 18.78 8.63
C VAL A 60 -6.94 19.88 8.11
N GLU A 61 -5.94 19.50 7.34
CA GLU A 61 -5.00 20.41 6.70
C GLU A 61 -5.44 20.65 5.24
N PHE A 62 -5.69 21.90 4.91
CA PHE A 62 -6.00 22.36 3.56
C PHE A 62 -4.71 22.85 2.91
N ASP A 63 -4.25 22.11 1.89
CA ASP A 63 -3.06 22.48 1.13
C ASP A 63 -3.36 23.73 0.29
N MET A 64 -2.71 24.81 0.64
CA MET A 64 -2.81 26.11 -0.03
C MET A 64 -1.42 26.74 -0.08
N ILE A 65 -0.90 26.99 -1.27
CA ILE A 65 0.39 27.67 -1.44
C ILE A 65 0.16 29.17 -1.55
N PRO A 66 0.83 30.06 -0.75
CA PRO A 66 1.93 29.72 0.16
C PRO A 66 1.50 29.34 1.58
N ASP A 67 0.23 29.48 1.97
CA ASP A 67 -0.21 29.37 3.36
C ASP A 67 -1.15 28.18 3.59
N PRO A 68 -0.62 26.97 3.83
CA PRO A 68 -1.43 25.84 4.29
C PRO A 68 -2.02 26.18 5.67
N HIS A 69 -3.28 25.80 5.90
CA HIS A 69 -3.89 26.01 7.20
C HIS A 69 -4.59 24.75 7.69
N SER A 70 -4.59 24.58 9.01
CA SER A 70 -5.22 23.44 9.66
C SER A 70 -6.44 23.87 10.46
N VAL A 71 -7.50 23.08 10.35
CA VAL A 71 -8.72 23.21 11.14
C VAL A 71 -8.78 22.04 12.12
N TYR A 72 -8.99 22.35 13.40
CA TYR A 72 -9.06 21.36 14.46
C TYR A 72 -10.50 21.25 14.95
N GLY A 73 -10.94 20.05 15.26
CA GLY A 73 -12.28 19.79 15.77
C GLY A 73 -12.38 18.44 16.46
N LYS A 74 -13.58 18.15 16.96
CA LYS A 74 -13.91 16.85 17.51
C LYS A 74 -15.16 16.30 16.83
N THR A 75 -15.22 14.98 16.69
CA THR A 75 -16.42 14.32 16.19
C THR A 75 -17.58 14.43 17.20
N ASP A 76 -18.78 14.58 16.68
CA ASP A 76 -20.03 14.55 17.45
C ASP A 76 -20.41 13.11 17.86
N SER A 77 -21.62 12.94 18.43
CA SER A 77 -22.16 11.62 18.84
C SER A 77 -22.34 10.63 17.67
N ASN A 78 -22.46 11.13 16.43
CA ASN A 78 -22.59 10.34 15.23
C ASN A 78 -21.25 10.08 14.53
N GLY A 79 -20.14 10.48 15.15
CA GLY A 79 -18.81 10.38 14.58
C GLY A 79 -18.54 11.42 13.48
N VAL A 80 -19.30 12.50 13.41
CA VAL A 80 -19.22 13.48 12.32
C VAL A 80 -18.49 14.73 12.78
N VAL A 81 -17.62 15.26 11.91
CA VAL A 81 -17.04 16.60 12.05
C VAL A 81 -17.02 17.29 10.69
N VAL A 82 -17.26 18.60 10.68
CA VAL A 82 -17.23 19.42 9.47
C VAL A 82 -16.09 20.42 9.54
N ALA A 83 -15.19 20.36 8.56
CA ALA A 83 -14.12 21.32 8.38
C ALA A 83 -14.39 22.19 7.15
N ARG A 84 -14.01 23.47 7.23
CA ARG A 84 -14.08 24.43 6.13
C ARG A 84 -12.75 25.13 5.99
N GLY A 85 -12.33 25.32 4.75
CA GLY A 85 -11.07 25.98 4.44
C GLY A 85 -10.99 26.36 2.99
N LYS A 86 -9.88 26.95 2.60
CA LYS A 86 -9.55 27.28 1.22
C LYS A 86 -8.39 26.40 0.75
N THR A 87 -8.51 25.85 -0.44
CA THR A 87 -7.49 24.95 -0.99
C THR A 87 -7.37 25.11 -2.50
N ASN A 88 -6.18 24.81 -3.04
CA ASN A 88 -6.01 24.64 -4.49
C ASN A 88 -6.60 23.32 -5.02
N GLY A 89 -7.19 22.49 -4.16
CA GLY A 89 -7.85 21.24 -4.48
C GLY A 89 -6.93 20.03 -4.64
N ASN A 90 -5.62 20.23 -4.61
CA ASN A 90 -4.66 19.17 -4.94
C ASN A 90 -4.49 18.16 -3.82
N ARG A 91 -4.45 18.65 -2.58
CA ARG A 91 -4.26 17.77 -1.41
C ARG A 91 -4.95 18.33 -0.18
N ILE A 92 -5.75 17.50 0.46
CA ILE A 92 -6.29 17.76 1.78
C ILE A 92 -5.93 16.54 2.62
N SER A 93 -5.26 16.74 3.74
CA SER A 93 -4.94 15.65 4.66
C SER A 93 -5.76 15.77 5.93
N CYS A 94 -6.21 14.66 6.48
CA CYS A 94 -6.82 14.62 7.79
C CYS A 94 -6.12 13.60 8.67
N ILE A 95 -6.01 13.92 9.95
CA ILE A 95 -5.50 13.04 11.00
C ILE A 95 -6.61 12.91 12.04
N VAL A 96 -6.87 11.67 12.42
CA VAL A 96 -7.87 11.33 13.46
C VAL A 96 -7.18 10.61 14.59
N GLU A 97 -7.35 11.13 15.81
CA GLU A 97 -6.78 10.57 17.03
C GLU A 97 -7.86 10.37 18.08
N LYS A 98 -7.84 9.21 18.69
CA LYS A 98 -8.75 8.85 19.80
C LYS A 98 -8.06 7.88 20.74
N ASP A 99 -8.21 8.07 22.04
CA ASP A 99 -7.72 7.12 23.04
C ASP A 99 -8.38 5.75 22.84
N GLY A 100 -7.56 4.69 22.89
CA GLY A 100 -8.00 3.33 22.61
C GLY A 100 -8.05 2.96 21.12
N TYR A 101 -7.58 3.85 20.23
CA TYR A 101 -7.51 3.62 18.79
C TYR A 101 -6.14 3.95 18.22
N TYR A 102 -5.78 3.32 17.12
CA TYR A 102 -4.62 3.71 16.31
C TYR A 102 -4.91 5.03 15.59
N CYS A 103 -3.93 5.91 15.57
CA CYS A 103 -4.00 7.14 14.79
C CYS A 103 -4.21 6.80 13.30
N SER A 104 -5.17 7.44 12.67
CA SER A 104 -5.46 7.26 11.25
C SER A 104 -5.26 8.57 10.50
N ARG A 105 -4.60 8.46 9.34
CA ARG A 105 -4.42 9.57 8.41
C ARG A 105 -5.13 9.24 7.10
N SER A 106 -5.81 10.21 6.51
CA SER A 106 -6.41 10.09 5.19
C SER A 106 -6.05 11.28 4.33
N VAL A 107 -5.91 11.04 3.04
CA VAL A 107 -5.64 12.08 2.05
C VAL A 107 -6.76 12.08 1.01
N MET A 108 -7.20 13.25 0.62
CA MET A 108 -8.22 13.45 -0.40
C MET A 108 -7.83 14.60 -1.33
N SER A 109 -8.45 14.65 -2.51
CA SER A 109 -8.21 15.69 -3.50
C SER A 109 -9.51 16.00 -4.25
N PHE A 110 -9.73 17.26 -4.57
CA PHE A 110 -10.77 17.70 -5.49
C PHE A 110 -10.29 17.66 -6.96
N VAL A 111 -8.98 17.56 -7.17
CA VAL A 111 -8.37 17.47 -8.51
C VAL A 111 -7.91 16.03 -8.72
N PRO A 112 -8.77 15.14 -9.22
CA PRO A 112 -8.35 13.81 -9.59
C PRO A 112 -7.54 13.87 -10.88
N MET A 113 -6.74 12.83 -11.15
CA MET A 113 -6.06 12.70 -12.45
C MET A 113 -7.02 12.65 -13.65
N ARG A 114 -8.34 12.65 -13.42
CA ARG A 114 -9.42 12.62 -14.43
C ARG A 114 -10.52 13.61 -14.10
N ALA A 115 -10.21 14.90 -13.91
CA ALA A 115 -11.14 16.05 -13.92
C ALA A 115 -12.63 15.74 -13.63
N GLU A 116 -12.95 15.15 -12.48
CA GLU A 116 -14.34 14.79 -12.12
C GLU A 116 -15.00 15.82 -11.20
N HIS A 117 -14.23 16.77 -10.70
CA HIS A 117 -14.72 17.81 -9.80
C HIS A 117 -14.66 19.18 -10.44
N ASP A 118 -15.73 19.90 -10.29
CA ASP A 118 -15.88 21.25 -10.80
C ASP A 118 -15.77 22.30 -9.68
N VAL A 119 -15.59 23.54 -10.05
CA VAL A 119 -15.71 24.70 -9.16
C VAL A 119 -16.96 25.47 -9.55
N ILE A 120 -17.88 25.68 -8.60
CA ILE A 120 -19.12 26.43 -8.81
C ILE A 120 -19.18 27.53 -7.76
N ASP A 121 -19.37 28.76 -8.16
CA ASP A 121 -19.43 29.94 -7.28
C ASP A 121 -18.23 30.01 -6.31
N GLY A 122 -17.04 29.72 -6.81
CA GLY A 122 -15.80 29.75 -6.01
C GLY A 122 -15.68 28.62 -4.99
N LYS A 123 -16.46 27.55 -5.12
CA LYS A 123 -16.48 26.40 -4.22
C LYS A 123 -16.15 25.12 -4.97
N TRP A 124 -15.24 24.32 -4.42
CA TRP A 124 -14.98 22.97 -4.90
C TRP A 124 -16.20 22.07 -4.74
N GLN A 125 -16.49 21.28 -5.76
CA GLN A 125 -17.61 20.34 -5.74
C GLN A 125 -17.12 18.90 -5.57
N PRO A 126 -17.87 18.04 -4.85
CA PRO A 126 -19.11 18.34 -4.12
C PRO A 126 -18.88 19.25 -2.88
N TYR A 127 -19.88 20.05 -2.53
CA TYR A 127 -19.82 20.92 -1.36
C TYR A 127 -20.99 20.65 -0.40
N PRO A 128 -20.79 19.84 0.68
CA PRO A 128 -19.51 19.29 1.16
C PRO A 128 -19.02 18.08 0.38
N MET A 129 -17.71 17.80 0.47
CA MET A 129 -17.13 16.50 0.15
C MET A 129 -17.28 15.59 1.36
N ASP A 130 -17.92 14.45 1.19
CA ASP A 130 -18.06 13.44 2.23
C ASP A 130 -16.89 12.46 2.19
N LYS A 131 -16.31 12.19 3.35
CA LYS A 131 -15.25 11.19 3.49
C LYS A 131 -15.43 10.37 4.76
N THR A 132 -15.42 9.06 4.64
CA THR A 132 -15.33 8.17 5.79
C THR A 132 -13.87 7.90 6.13
N VAL A 133 -13.54 8.02 7.40
CA VAL A 133 -12.23 7.67 7.96
C VAL A 133 -12.44 6.56 8.99
N VAL A 134 -11.77 5.44 8.78
CA VAL A 134 -11.84 4.32 9.70
C VAL A 134 -10.65 4.35 10.65
N VAL A 135 -10.94 4.38 11.95
CA VAL A 135 -9.96 4.22 13.02
C VAL A 135 -10.02 2.80 13.57
N ARG A 136 -8.88 2.23 13.86
CA ARG A 136 -8.80 0.85 14.33
C ARG A 136 -8.63 0.80 15.83
N ARG A 137 -9.48 0.01 16.49
CA ARG A 137 -9.45 -0.14 17.95
C ARG A 137 -8.19 -0.89 18.40
N ILE A 138 -7.54 -0.42 19.47
CA ILE A 138 -6.47 -1.13 20.15
C ILE A 138 -7.12 -2.24 20.97
N ARG A 139 -6.75 -3.50 20.74
CA ARG A 139 -7.35 -4.69 21.38
C ARG A 139 -6.33 -5.39 22.27
N HIS A 140 -5.30 -5.98 21.67
CA HIS A 140 -4.28 -6.77 22.34
C HIS A 140 -2.89 -6.50 21.77
N PRO A 141 -2.38 -5.25 21.87
CA PRO A 141 -1.11 -4.89 21.27
C PRO A 141 0.04 -5.68 21.90
N GLY A 142 0.93 -6.21 21.06
CA GLY A 142 2.05 -7.04 21.47
C GLY A 142 3.41 -6.53 21.01
N PRO A 143 4.50 -6.98 21.64
CA PRO A 143 5.87 -6.59 21.28
C PRO A 143 6.31 -7.32 20.01
N LEU A 144 5.86 -6.83 18.85
CA LEU A 144 6.22 -7.39 17.55
C LEU A 144 7.56 -6.82 17.05
N VAL A 145 8.35 -7.67 16.40
CA VAL A 145 9.46 -7.21 15.59
C VAL A 145 8.89 -6.52 14.35
N HIS A 146 9.30 -5.30 14.10
CA HIS A 146 8.86 -4.52 12.94
C HIS A 146 10.05 -3.99 12.15
N THR A 147 9.99 -4.05 10.84
CA THR A 147 10.91 -3.35 9.95
C THR A 147 10.18 -2.73 8.77
N CYS A 148 10.65 -1.57 8.34
CA CYS A 148 10.32 -0.95 7.07
C CYS A 148 11.63 -0.40 6.51
N ALA A 149 12.35 -1.21 5.73
CA ALA A 149 13.72 -0.93 5.33
C ALA A 149 13.99 -1.34 3.88
N LEU A 150 15.10 -0.80 3.36
CA LEU A 150 15.72 -1.20 2.11
C LEU A 150 16.93 -2.07 2.44
N TYR A 151 17.02 -3.23 1.79
CA TYR A 151 18.13 -4.16 1.91
C TYR A 151 18.83 -4.27 0.55
N VAL A 152 20.13 -4.15 0.52
CA VAL A 152 20.93 -4.48 -0.67
C VAL A 152 20.94 -6.00 -0.79
N ILE A 153 20.60 -6.53 -1.97
CA ILE A 153 20.63 -7.97 -2.24
C ILE A 153 22.10 -8.40 -2.33
N PRO A 154 22.61 -9.29 -1.45
CA PRO A 154 24.03 -9.68 -1.44
C PRO A 154 24.47 -10.36 -2.72
N ALA A 155 23.63 -11.21 -3.29
CA ALA A 155 23.91 -11.93 -4.53
C ALA A 155 22.63 -12.13 -5.37
N THR A 156 22.75 -12.14 -6.69
CA THR A 156 21.65 -12.41 -7.63
C THR A 156 21.68 -13.85 -8.11
N ASN A 157 20.54 -14.35 -8.57
CA ASN A 157 20.35 -15.70 -9.13
C ASN A 157 20.58 -16.86 -8.14
N VAL A 158 20.73 -16.57 -6.85
CA VAL A 158 20.85 -17.55 -5.76
C VAL A 158 19.71 -17.36 -4.76
N TRP A 159 19.36 -18.42 -4.05
CA TRP A 159 18.40 -18.34 -2.96
C TRP A 159 19.10 -17.82 -1.70
N LEU A 160 18.60 -16.72 -1.16
CA LEU A 160 19.07 -16.05 0.05
C LEU A 160 18.01 -16.19 1.12
N GLY A 161 18.36 -16.76 2.27
CA GLY A 161 17.49 -16.82 3.43
C GLY A 161 17.38 -15.47 4.11
N PHE A 162 16.19 -15.14 4.63
CA PHE A 162 15.96 -13.94 5.42
C PHE A 162 15.34 -14.27 6.77
N ASP A 163 15.95 -13.78 7.84
CA ASP A 163 15.51 -13.94 9.22
C ASP A 163 14.62 -12.74 9.62
N MET A 164 13.31 -12.95 9.75
CA MET A 164 12.37 -11.90 10.10
C MET A 164 12.56 -11.40 11.55
N LYS A 165 13.09 -12.24 12.45
CA LYS A 165 13.36 -11.89 13.84
C LYS A 165 14.58 -10.97 13.95
N ILE A 166 15.66 -11.32 13.27
CA ILE A 166 16.92 -10.55 13.24
C ILE A 166 16.82 -9.39 12.27
N ARG A 167 15.96 -9.49 11.26
CA ARG A 167 15.74 -8.49 10.19
C ARG A 167 16.95 -8.38 9.27
N ASP A 168 17.54 -9.50 8.92
CA ASP A 168 18.73 -9.57 8.08
C ASP A 168 18.77 -10.88 7.28
N PHE A 169 19.60 -10.92 6.23
CA PHE A 169 19.88 -12.16 5.52
C PHE A 169 20.55 -13.16 6.45
N VAL A 170 20.32 -14.44 6.17
CA VAL A 170 20.97 -15.53 6.91
C VAL A 170 22.44 -15.63 6.51
N ALA A 171 23.29 -16.01 7.46
CA ALA A 171 24.72 -16.22 7.21
C ALA A 171 24.96 -17.18 6.02
N PRO A 172 25.98 -16.95 5.17
CA PRO A 172 27.06 -15.95 5.31
C PRO A 172 26.71 -14.54 4.77
N ASP A 173 25.52 -14.34 4.22
CA ASP A 173 25.10 -13.12 3.52
C ASP A 173 24.64 -12.00 4.46
N GLY A 174 24.46 -12.31 5.73
CA GLY A 174 24.04 -11.40 6.79
C GLY A 174 24.23 -12.01 8.17
N SER A 175 23.56 -11.46 9.18
CA SER A 175 23.62 -11.87 10.59
C SER A 175 22.45 -12.76 11.04
N GLY A 176 21.52 -13.08 10.15
CA GLY A 176 20.38 -13.93 10.44
C GLY A 176 20.79 -15.40 10.69
N GLU A 177 19.98 -16.10 11.48
CA GLU A 177 20.23 -17.48 11.90
C GLU A 177 19.27 -18.46 11.24
N VAL A 178 18.02 -18.07 11.01
CA VAL A 178 16.94 -18.94 10.54
C VAL A 178 16.22 -18.29 9.37
N ALA A 179 16.15 -18.97 8.23
CA ALA A 179 15.38 -18.50 7.09
C ALA A 179 13.87 -18.64 7.36
N ASP A 180 13.20 -17.52 7.58
CA ASP A 180 11.73 -17.46 7.63
C ASP A 180 11.13 -17.48 6.24
N PHE A 181 11.80 -16.85 5.29
CA PHE A 181 11.60 -17.00 3.86
C PHE A 181 12.93 -16.99 3.13
N GLU A 182 12.92 -17.49 1.91
CA GLU A 182 14.04 -17.38 0.99
C GLU A 182 13.63 -16.55 -0.21
N CYS A 183 14.52 -15.69 -0.69
CA CYS A 183 14.30 -14.91 -1.90
C CYS A 183 15.42 -15.14 -2.91
N ARG A 184 15.07 -15.11 -4.20
CA ARG A 184 16.00 -15.11 -5.31
C ARG A 184 15.65 -13.97 -6.24
N VAL A 185 16.64 -13.12 -6.52
CA VAL A 185 16.48 -11.98 -7.41
C VAL A 185 17.20 -12.27 -8.73
N GLU A 186 16.44 -12.19 -9.81
CA GLU A 186 16.90 -12.24 -11.18
C GLU A 186 16.85 -10.82 -11.75
N TRP A 187 17.99 -10.35 -12.25
CA TRP A 187 18.13 -8.98 -12.73
C TRP A 187 19.04 -8.94 -13.96
N ASP A 188 18.78 -8.03 -14.90
CA ASP A 188 19.51 -7.88 -16.15
C ASP A 188 20.87 -7.15 -16.02
N GLY A 189 21.25 -6.76 -14.80
CA GLY A 189 22.51 -6.09 -14.52
C GLY A 189 22.54 -4.62 -14.94
N LEU A 190 21.42 -4.06 -15.38
CA LEU A 190 21.36 -2.69 -15.89
C LEU A 190 20.82 -1.72 -14.83
N PRO A 191 21.29 -0.45 -14.82
CA PRO A 191 20.77 0.58 -13.92
C PRO A 191 19.28 0.86 -14.19
N PRO A 192 18.54 1.45 -13.22
CA PRO A 192 17.08 1.58 -13.28
C PRO A 192 16.52 2.20 -14.56
N ALA A 193 17.19 3.21 -15.13
CA ALA A 193 16.74 3.86 -16.36
C ALA A 193 16.86 2.95 -17.61
N LYS A 194 17.66 1.90 -17.56
CA LYS A 194 17.93 0.98 -18.68
C LYS A 194 17.44 -0.44 -18.41
N SER A 195 17.21 -0.79 -17.14
CA SER A 195 16.76 -2.11 -16.76
C SER A 195 15.37 -2.39 -17.32
N LYS A 196 15.23 -3.51 -17.99
CA LYS A 196 13.96 -4.02 -18.53
C LYS A 196 13.32 -5.01 -17.58
N TYR A 197 14.09 -5.52 -16.61
CA TYR A 197 13.69 -6.67 -15.84
C TYR A 197 14.42 -6.74 -14.51
N CYS A 198 13.64 -6.80 -13.44
CA CYS A 198 14.08 -7.18 -12.11
C CYS A 198 12.96 -7.98 -11.47
N LYS A 199 13.19 -9.24 -11.21
CA LYS A 199 12.21 -10.19 -10.70
C LYS A 199 12.72 -10.80 -9.41
N MET A 200 11.83 -10.94 -8.45
CA MET A 200 12.09 -11.66 -7.22
C MET A 200 11.12 -12.84 -7.08
N SER A 201 11.66 -14.01 -6.83
CA SER A 201 10.91 -15.16 -6.34
C SER A 201 11.13 -15.28 -4.84
N LEU A 202 10.05 -15.51 -4.10
CA LEU A 202 10.06 -15.71 -2.65
C LEU A 202 9.41 -17.05 -2.35
N ARG A 203 10.03 -17.85 -1.47
CA ARG A 203 9.45 -19.11 -0.98
C ARG A 203 9.58 -19.23 0.53
N MET A 204 8.64 -19.96 1.13
CA MET A 204 8.64 -20.29 2.55
C MET A 204 9.25 -21.67 2.76
N PRO A 205 10.45 -21.78 3.37
CA PRO A 205 11.08 -23.08 3.63
C PRO A 205 10.37 -23.83 4.76
N GLY A 206 10.52 -25.15 4.76
CA GLY A 206 10.03 -26.01 5.83
C GLY A 206 8.61 -26.58 5.61
N VAL A 207 8.33 -27.65 6.33
CA VAL A 207 7.04 -28.34 6.32
C VAL A 207 6.00 -27.44 7.01
N LEU A 208 4.79 -27.36 6.46
CA LEU A 208 3.69 -26.52 6.95
C LEU A 208 3.98 -25.00 7.02
N SER A 209 5.14 -24.55 6.55
CA SER A 209 5.43 -23.12 6.37
C SER A 209 4.75 -22.61 5.12
N GLY A 210 4.36 -21.33 5.14
CA GLY A 210 3.69 -20.67 4.03
C GLY A 210 2.95 -19.44 4.49
N GLY A 211 2.12 -18.89 3.64
CA GLY A 211 1.31 -17.74 3.99
C GLY A 211 0.02 -17.65 3.19
N TYR A 212 -0.76 -16.63 3.48
CA TYR A 212 -1.99 -16.31 2.76
C TYR A 212 -2.17 -14.81 2.65
N TYR A 213 -2.90 -14.40 1.63
CA TYR A 213 -3.22 -12.99 1.45
C TYR A 213 -4.41 -12.59 2.30
N TYR A 214 -4.19 -11.61 3.14
CA TYR A 214 -5.24 -10.94 3.88
C TYR A 214 -5.53 -9.60 3.21
N VAL A 215 -6.77 -9.39 2.82
CA VAL A 215 -7.27 -8.11 2.33
C VAL A 215 -8.15 -7.53 3.42
N SER A 216 -7.82 -6.35 3.90
CA SER A 216 -8.68 -5.67 4.87
C SER A 216 -10.03 -5.38 4.22
N ALA A 217 -11.11 -5.86 4.84
CA ALA A 217 -12.47 -5.51 4.43
C ALA A 217 -12.80 -4.02 4.71
N VAL A 218 -11.93 -3.36 5.47
CA VAL A 218 -12.10 -2.00 5.94
C VAL A 218 -11.05 -1.11 5.28
N GLU A 219 -11.50 -0.09 4.57
CA GLU A 219 -10.63 0.95 4.03
C GLU A 219 -10.09 1.80 5.17
N SER A 220 -8.83 1.59 5.55
CA SER A 220 -8.15 2.31 6.62
C SER A 220 -6.72 2.59 6.21
N ASP A 221 -6.21 3.77 6.51
CA ASP A 221 -4.81 4.14 6.28
C ASP A 221 -3.82 3.34 7.15
N TYR A 222 -4.32 2.58 8.11
CA TYR A 222 -3.53 1.67 8.93
C TYR A 222 -4.12 0.24 8.89
N PRO A 223 -4.22 -0.37 7.70
CA PRO A 223 -4.77 -1.71 7.57
C PRO A 223 -3.76 -2.74 8.07
N PHE A 224 -4.16 -3.60 8.99
CA PHE A 224 -3.39 -4.77 9.42
C PHE A 224 -4.33 -5.87 9.91
N SER A 225 -3.88 -7.12 9.86
CA SER A 225 -4.60 -8.21 10.51
C SER A 225 -4.28 -8.23 12.01
N TYR A 226 -5.31 -8.32 12.84
CA TYR A 226 -5.12 -8.53 14.29
C TYR A 226 -4.58 -9.92 14.61
N SER A 227 -4.83 -10.90 13.76
CA SER A 227 -4.49 -12.29 14.03
C SER A 227 -4.06 -13.03 12.78
N ALA A 228 -3.04 -13.87 12.94
CA ALA A 228 -2.54 -14.78 11.91
C ALA A 228 -3.28 -16.13 11.93
N LYS A 229 -4.61 -16.14 11.96
CA LYS A 229 -5.38 -17.39 11.81
C LYS A 229 -5.21 -17.94 10.39
N CYS A 230 -4.31 -18.90 10.24
CA CYS A 230 -3.99 -19.47 8.94
C CYS A 230 -5.12 -20.38 8.43
N PRO A 231 -5.54 -20.25 7.17
CA PRO A 231 -6.36 -21.22 6.50
C PRO A 231 -5.62 -22.55 6.30
N PRO A 232 -6.31 -23.65 5.98
CA PRO A 232 -5.66 -24.94 5.76
C PRO A 232 -4.70 -24.91 4.57
N GLU A 233 -5.01 -24.15 3.55
CA GLU A 233 -4.17 -24.02 2.35
C GLU A 233 -3.32 -22.76 2.41
N LEU A 234 -1.99 -22.94 2.33
CA LEU A 234 -1.02 -21.86 2.36
C LEU A 234 -0.29 -21.76 1.02
N VAL A 235 -0.10 -20.53 0.57
CA VAL A 235 0.79 -20.21 -0.55
C VAL A 235 2.23 -20.34 -0.07
N ARG A 236 3.05 -21.10 -0.79
CA ARG A 236 4.46 -21.29 -0.43
C ARG A 236 5.42 -20.49 -1.28
N GLU A 237 4.98 -20.02 -2.43
CA GLU A 237 5.81 -19.28 -3.38
C GLU A 237 5.08 -18.03 -3.89
N ILE A 238 5.81 -16.92 -3.97
CA ILE A 238 5.35 -15.63 -4.49
C ILE A 238 6.37 -15.14 -5.52
N GLU A 239 5.86 -14.50 -6.56
CA GLU A 239 6.67 -13.83 -7.56
C GLU A 239 6.35 -12.34 -7.62
N VAL A 240 7.38 -11.50 -7.56
CA VAL A 240 7.29 -10.04 -7.66
C VAL A 240 8.13 -9.61 -8.85
N VAL A 241 7.52 -8.92 -9.81
CA VAL A 241 8.23 -8.44 -11.02
C VAL A 241 8.17 -6.92 -11.05
N ASN A 242 9.34 -6.30 -11.16
CA ASN A 242 9.46 -4.89 -11.48
C ASN A 242 9.74 -4.74 -12.98
N ARG A 243 8.79 -4.17 -13.70
CA ARG A 243 8.95 -3.79 -15.11
C ARG A 243 8.84 -2.28 -15.24
N ASN A 244 9.84 -1.65 -15.81
CA ASN A 244 9.86 -0.19 -16.05
C ASN A 244 9.60 0.66 -14.80
N GLY A 245 10.15 0.26 -13.65
CA GLY A 245 10.00 0.99 -12.39
C GLY A 245 8.66 0.77 -11.65
N ASN A 246 7.72 0.02 -12.22
CA ASN A 246 6.48 -0.34 -11.53
C ASN A 246 6.57 -1.76 -10.96
N PRO A 247 6.49 -1.94 -9.64
CA PRO A 247 6.42 -3.27 -9.06
C PRO A 247 5.08 -3.93 -9.43
N HIS A 248 5.15 -5.06 -10.09
CA HIS A 248 3.97 -5.88 -10.37
C HIS A 248 4.18 -7.25 -9.74
N THR A 249 3.21 -7.68 -8.94
CA THR A 249 3.11 -9.07 -8.53
C THR A 249 2.39 -9.85 -9.61
N THR A 250 3.00 -10.89 -10.15
CA THR A 250 2.42 -11.64 -11.28
C THR A 250 1.43 -12.71 -10.86
N LYS A 251 1.56 -13.26 -9.66
CA LYS A 251 0.65 -14.32 -9.17
C LYS A 251 -0.36 -13.83 -8.15
N VAL A 252 -0.02 -12.79 -7.38
CA VAL A 252 -0.97 -12.17 -6.44
C VAL A 252 -0.63 -10.69 -6.27
N PRO A 253 -1.57 -9.78 -6.49
CA PRO A 253 -1.31 -8.36 -6.32
C PRO A 253 -1.17 -8.02 -4.83
N PHE A 254 0.01 -7.52 -4.41
CA PHE A 254 0.07 -6.69 -3.22
C PHE A 254 -0.66 -5.38 -3.55
N ARG A 255 -1.93 -5.30 -3.17
CA ARG A 255 -2.67 -4.05 -3.20
C ARG A 255 -2.25 -3.25 -1.96
N GLU A 256 -2.41 -1.93 -1.99
CA GLU A 256 -2.06 -1.03 -0.87
C GLU A 256 -2.68 -1.43 0.47
N GLN A 257 -3.75 -2.24 0.45
CA GLN A 257 -4.48 -2.71 1.64
C GLN A 257 -4.34 -4.22 1.88
N SER A 258 -3.37 -4.88 1.26
CA SER A 258 -3.16 -6.31 1.44
C SER A 258 -1.90 -6.60 2.25
N GLU A 259 -1.99 -7.63 3.08
CA GLU A 259 -0.87 -8.22 3.81
C GLU A 259 -0.70 -9.67 3.38
N PHE A 260 0.52 -10.15 3.35
CA PHE A 260 0.82 -11.57 3.25
C PHE A 260 1.15 -12.09 4.64
N ILE A 261 0.16 -12.74 5.28
CA ILE A 261 0.30 -13.33 6.60
C ILE A 261 1.12 -14.60 6.47
N THR A 262 2.15 -14.75 7.30
CA THR A 262 3.11 -15.85 7.22
C THR A 262 3.05 -16.74 8.46
N ARG A 263 3.27 -18.04 8.24
CA ARG A 263 3.57 -19.03 9.25
C ARG A 263 4.92 -19.65 8.93
N THR A 264 5.88 -19.51 9.85
CA THR A 264 7.28 -19.90 9.64
C THR A 264 7.81 -20.65 10.88
N ARG A 265 9.05 -21.15 10.83
CA ARG A 265 9.71 -21.87 11.93
C ARG A 265 8.86 -23.00 12.47
N CYS A 266 8.14 -23.68 11.58
CA CYS A 266 7.23 -24.77 11.97
C CYS A 266 8.02 -25.96 12.49
N LYS A 267 7.61 -26.46 13.66
CA LYS A 267 8.01 -27.78 14.18
C LYS A 267 6.79 -28.70 14.14
N VAL A 268 7.00 -29.88 13.67
CA VAL A 268 5.95 -30.92 13.54
C VAL A 268 6.31 -32.14 14.36
N ASP A 269 5.30 -32.90 14.76
CA ASP A 269 5.46 -34.22 15.36
C ASP A 269 5.73 -35.33 14.30
N ASN A 270 5.80 -36.57 14.76
CA ASN A 270 6.02 -37.73 13.91
C ASN A 270 4.85 -38.03 12.93
N HIS A 271 3.71 -37.37 13.12
CA HIS A 271 2.51 -37.46 12.29
C HIS A 271 2.33 -36.22 11.39
N ASN A 272 3.36 -35.36 11.26
CA ASN A 272 3.32 -34.08 10.57
C ASN A 272 2.27 -33.10 11.12
N GLN A 273 1.89 -33.20 12.38
CA GLN A 273 1.01 -32.24 13.03
C GLN A 273 1.84 -31.08 13.60
N LEU A 274 1.32 -29.88 13.47
CA LEU A 274 2.00 -28.66 13.92
C LEU A 274 2.07 -28.62 15.45
N ILE A 275 3.29 -28.65 15.99
CA ILE A 275 3.57 -28.48 17.43
C ILE A 275 3.82 -26.99 17.74
N LYS A 276 4.58 -26.31 16.87
CA LYS A 276 5.07 -24.96 17.12
C LYS A 276 5.28 -24.21 15.80
N ALA A 277 4.91 -22.94 15.79
CA ALA A 277 5.20 -22.04 14.68
C ALA A 277 5.37 -20.60 15.17
N ASN A 278 6.04 -19.78 14.38
CA ASN A 278 6.00 -18.32 14.51
C ASN A 278 5.16 -17.73 13.39
N TYR A 279 4.62 -16.54 13.66
CA TYR A 279 3.71 -15.86 12.74
C TYR A 279 4.20 -14.45 12.46
N GLY A 280 3.91 -13.99 11.27
CA GLY A 280 4.25 -12.64 10.86
C GLY A 280 3.36 -12.13 9.73
N SER A 281 3.64 -10.94 9.25
CA SER A 281 3.05 -10.42 8.03
C SER A 281 4.05 -9.61 7.21
N ILE A 282 3.98 -9.73 5.91
CA ILE A 282 4.68 -8.89 4.94
C ILE A 282 3.65 -7.91 4.39
N ARG A 283 3.80 -6.61 4.73
CA ARG A 283 2.89 -5.52 4.39
C ARG A 283 3.30 -4.74 3.15
N GLY A 284 4.53 -4.88 2.73
CA GLY A 284 5.07 -4.29 1.52
C GLY A 284 6.31 -5.03 1.08
N LEU A 285 6.35 -5.36 -0.19
CA LEU A 285 7.43 -6.10 -0.81
C LEU A 285 7.64 -5.56 -2.21
N SER A 286 8.84 -5.07 -2.49
CA SER A 286 9.23 -4.69 -3.83
C SER A 286 10.73 -4.88 -4.04
N VAL A 287 11.10 -5.15 -5.27
CA VAL A 287 12.49 -5.24 -5.70
C VAL A 287 12.76 -4.19 -6.78
N SER A 288 13.90 -3.55 -6.73
CA SER A 288 14.26 -2.51 -7.68
C SER A 288 15.72 -2.64 -8.10
N PRO A 289 16.04 -2.38 -9.37
CA PRO A 289 17.43 -2.20 -9.81
C PRO A 289 18.09 -1.07 -9.00
N SER A 290 19.40 -1.16 -8.78
CA SER A 290 20.19 -0.10 -8.16
C SER A 290 21.05 0.64 -9.20
N TRP A 291 21.40 1.89 -8.90
CA TRP A 291 22.35 2.66 -9.70
C TRP A 291 23.81 2.22 -9.44
N ASP A 292 24.08 1.75 -8.24
CA ASP A 292 25.42 1.56 -7.70
C ASP A 292 25.84 0.10 -7.54
N GLY A 293 25.11 -0.86 -8.13
CA GLY A 293 25.45 -2.26 -8.00
C GLY A 293 24.24 -3.18 -7.85
N ASN A 294 24.21 -4.01 -6.81
CA ASN A 294 23.19 -5.02 -6.62
C ASN A 294 21.78 -4.42 -6.42
N PRO A 295 20.72 -5.09 -6.87
CA PRO A 295 19.35 -4.63 -6.68
C PRO A 295 18.99 -4.51 -5.19
N THR A 296 17.97 -3.70 -4.90
CA THR A 296 17.49 -3.48 -3.55
C THR A 296 16.14 -4.13 -3.33
N LEU A 297 15.96 -4.72 -2.15
CA LEU A 297 14.71 -5.24 -1.63
C LEU A 297 14.12 -4.22 -0.65
N ARG A 298 12.94 -3.68 -0.95
CA ARG A 298 12.14 -2.96 0.04
C ARG A 298 11.23 -3.93 0.75
N LEU A 299 11.31 -3.96 2.07
CA LEU A 299 10.56 -4.88 2.90
C LEU A 299 9.90 -4.13 4.05
N ASN A 300 8.58 -4.28 4.17
CA ASN A 300 7.81 -3.85 5.33
C ASN A 300 7.18 -5.10 5.93
N LEU A 301 7.64 -5.49 7.11
CA LEU A 301 7.15 -6.69 7.78
C LEU A 301 6.93 -6.48 9.28
N VAL A 302 6.12 -7.38 9.83
CA VAL A 302 5.89 -7.57 11.25
C VAL A 302 6.11 -9.05 11.57
N PHE A 303 6.73 -9.35 12.69
CA PHE A 303 6.99 -10.72 13.11
C PHE A 303 6.75 -10.88 14.60
N ASN A 304 5.97 -11.89 14.99
CA ASN A 304 5.79 -12.27 16.37
C ASN A 304 6.84 -13.31 16.76
N ALA A 305 7.77 -12.90 17.61
CA ALA A 305 8.84 -13.77 18.06
C ALA A 305 8.39 -14.81 19.13
N ASP A 306 7.20 -14.61 19.72
CA ASP A 306 6.59 -15.54 20.66
C ASP A 306 5.91 -16.69 19.87
N PRO A 307 6.42 -17.93 20.01
CA PRO A 307 5.88 -19.05 19.26
C PRO A 307 4.43 -19.37 19.65
N ASN A 308 3.64 -19.81 18.65
CA ASN A 308 2.22 -20.13 18.78
C ASN A 308 1.32 -18.90 19.07
N ASN A 309 1.90 -17.74 19.25
CA ASN A 309 1.14 -16.51 19.43
C ASN A 309 0.78 -15.92 18.07
N VAL A 310 -0.49 -16.04 17.68
CA VAL A 310 -1.03 -15.57 16.40
C VAL A 310 -1.32 -14.06 16.37
N ASN A 311 -1.05 -13.34 17.47
CA ASN A 311 -1.30 -11.90 17.52
C ASN A 311 -0.33 -11.13 16.63
N LEU A 312 -0.86 -10.27 15.76
CA LEU A 312 -0.12 -9.38 14.84
C LEU A 312 -0.42 -7.91 15.10
N GLU A 313 -1.05 -7.60 16.21
CA GLU A 313 -1.38 -6.22 16.58
C GLU A 313 -0.14 -5.51 17.16
N PRO A 314 0.35 -4.44 16.53
CA PRO A 314 1.54 -3.74 16.98
C PRO A 314 1.28 -2.91 18.24
N LEU A 315 2.33 -2.70 19.06
CA LEU A 315 2.30 -1.69 20.10
C LEU A 315 2.04 -0.30 19.49
N ARG A 316 1.23 0.51 20.17
CA ARG A 316 1.09 1.93 19.84
C ARG A 316 2.45 2.63 20.04
N LYS A 317 2.94 3.25 18.99
CA LYS A 317 4.08 4.19 19.09
C LYS A 317 3.57 5.56 19.45
#